data_45ddbb1317f344bec048a2f01c96230a
#
_entry.id   45ddbb1317f344bec048a2f01c96230a
#
_cell.length_a   1.000
_cell.length_b   1.000
_cell.length_c   1.000
_cell.angle_alpha   90.00
_cell.angle_beta   90.00
_cell.angle_gamma   90.00
#
_symmetry.space_group_name_H-M   'P 1'
#
loop_
_entity.id
_entity.type
_entity.pdbx_description
1 polymer ?
#
loop_
_entity_poly.entity_id
_entity_poly.type
_entity_poly.pdbx_seq_one_letter_code
_entity_poly.pdbx_strand_id
1 'polypeptide(L)'
;MTNTTIPDINDLAASLIQQTNPSLSSEPEPSRIAISQTQHRLNLLAAWFGSLEAAKNALEGKTVIEIGCGQGDMTVALAWAVGSTGKVDAIDPAPLDYGSPETLREAQNRISNSSPLGGRVDWIQTDPIEALEQDAELGATDYVVLAHSLLYMRSTAYIGELFKAVRSAAGPASTQLLIAEWGMRVSNESAKAHLYAVQAQAARPLESGNVQLYLEPKATRELAINAGWKEGEERWIESPEVDDGAWEVAAARSLADTGGAARGLLEDMERVVDGPTRCMDVWTSVLH
;
A
#
# COMPACT_ATOMS: atom_id res chain seq x y z
N MET A 1 -1.54 9.31 32.03
CA MET A 1 -1.74 9.19 30.56
C MET A 1 -1.60 10.61 30.04
N THR A 2 -0.47 10.92 29.42
CA THR A 2 -0.26 12.22 28.76
C THR A 2 -1.12 12.22 27.50
N ASN A 3 -2.13 13.06 27.48
CA ASN A 3 -3.00 13.28 26.31
C ASN A 3 -2.14 14.00 25.25
N THR A 4 -1.35 13.25 24.48
CA THR A 4 -0.55 13.81 23.40
C THR A 4 -1.48 14.00 22.23
N THR A 5 -1.95 15.22 22.02
CA THR A 5 -2.76 15.56 20.84
C THR A 5 -1.96 15.21 19.59
N ILE A 6 -2.55 14.38 18.70
CA ILE A 6 -1.92 14.07 17.42
C ILE A 6 -1.89 15.34 16.58
N PRO A 7 -0.75 15.69 15.95
CA PRO A 7 -0.66 16.82 15.04
C PRO A 7 -1.68 16.70 13.88
N ASP A 8 -1.95 17.81 13.21
CA ASP A 8 -2.65 17.78 11.93
C ASP A 8 -1.93 16.83 10.95
N ILE A 9 -2.68 16.15 10.10
CA ILE A 9 -2.14 15.12 9.20
C ILE A 9 -1.07 15.68 8.25
N ASN A 10 -1.20 16.94 7.85
CA ASN A 10 -0.23 17.59 6.98
C ASN A 10 1.08 17.85 7.73
N ASP A 11 0.98 18.34 8.95
CA ASP A 11 2.14 18.61 9.81
C ASP A 11 2.84 17.29 10.19
N LEU A 12 2.05 16.25 10.46
CA LEU A 12 2.59 14.92 10.75
C LEU A 12 3.32 14.34 9.54
N ALA A 13 2.72 14.37 8.36
CA ALA A 13 3.35 13.87 7.14
C ALA A 13 4.66 14.62 6.83
N ALA A 14 4.66 15.95 6.91
CA ALA A 14 5.86 16.75 6.73
C ALA A 14 6.95 16.38 7.77
N SER A 15 6.56 16.16 9.02
CA SER A 15 7.48 15.75 10.08
C SER A 15 8.08 14.35 9.82
N LEU A 16 7.28 13.39 9.34
CA LEU A 16 7.76 12.05 8.99
C LEU A 16 8.74 12.09 7.82
N ILE A 17 8.45 12.88 6.77
CA ILE A 17 9.37 13.08 5.66
C ILE A 17 10.65 13.77 6.11
N GLN A 18 10.57 14.80 6.97
CA GLN A 18 11.76 15.45 7.52
C GLN A 18 12.65 14.46 8.30
N GLN A 19 12.06 13.49 8.97
CA GLN A 19 12.81 12.45 9.71
C GLN A 19 13.43 11.41 8.77
N THR A 20 12.68 10.95 7.76
CA THR A 20 13.09 9.83 6.90
C THR A 20 13.80 10.27 5.63
N ASN A 21 13.58 11.48 5.15
CA ASN A 21 14.22 12.03 3.94
C ASN A 21 14.45 13.55 4.03
N PRO A 22 15.31 14.02 4.92
CA PRO A 22 15.53 15.45 5.16
C PRO A 22 16.09 16.21 3.94
N SER A 23 16.71 15.50 2.99
CA SER A 23 17.26 16.12 1.77
C SER A 23 16.17 16.67 0.85
N LEU A 24 14.96 16.11 0.86
CA LEU A 24 13.85 16.58 0.04
C LEU A 24 13.36 17.98 0.41
N SER A 25 13.66 18.48 1.61
CA SER A 25 13.23 19.82 2.04
C SER A 25 13.77 20.95 1.15
N SER A 26 14.83 20.72 0.38
CA SER A 26 15.37 21.66 -0.60
C SER A 26 14.78 21.51 -2.01
N GLU A 27 13.94 20.51 -2.26
CA GLU A 27 13.37 20.16 -3.55
C GLU A 27 11.84 20.22 -3.51
N PRO A 28 11.22 21.35 -3.94
CA PRO A 28 9.77 21.58 -3.69
C PRO A 28 8.85 20.50 -4.28
N GLU A 29 9.08 20.05 -5.53
CA GLU A 29 8.19 19.08 -6.17
C GLU A 29 8.37 17.65 -5.64
N PRO A 30 9.57 17.08 -5.50
CA PRO A 30 9.78 15.82 -4.82
C PRO A 30 9.28 15.82 -3.37
N SER A 31 9.46 16.93 -2.64
CA SER A 31 8.93 17.08 -1.29
C SER A 31 7.40 17.03 -1.26
N ARG A 32 6.72 17.72 -2.17
CA ARG A 32 5.26 17.68 -2.31
C ARG A 32 4.75 16.26 -2.53
N ILE A 33 5.36 15.53 -3.48
CA ILE A 33 5.01 14.13 -3.78
C ILE A 33 5.17 13.26 -2.53
N ALA A 34 6.31 13.31 -1.87
CA ALA A 34 6.57 12.51 -0.69
C ALA A 34 5.60 12.82 0.47
N ILE A 35 5.28 14.09 0.67
CA ILE A 35 4.30 14.51 1.68
C ILE A 35 2.91 13.99 1.32
N SER A 36 2.44 14.13 0.08
CA SER A 36 1.12 13.64 -0.33
C SER A 36 1.00 12.12 -0.22
N GLN A 37 2.05 11.37 -0.57
CA GLN A 37 2.11 9.92 -0.39
C GLN A 37 2.01 9.55 1.10
N THR A 38 2.77 10.25 1.96
CA THR A 38 2.72 9.99 3.42
C THR A 38 1.35 10.35 4.00
N GLN A 39 0.75 11.48 3.60
CA GLN A 39 -0.62 11.86 3.99
C GLN A 39 -1.62 10.77 3.60
N HIS A 40 -1.50 10.23 2.40
CA HIS A 40 -2.35 9.15 1.94
C HIS A 40 -2.23 7.91 2.84
N ARG A 41 -1.01 7.49 3.19
CA ARG A 41 -0.78 6.34 4.10
C ARG A 41 -1.34 6.59 5.51
N LEU A 42 -1.25 7.81 6.02
CA LEU A 42 -1.90 8.20 7.27
C LEU A 42 -3.43 8.18 7.16
N ASN A 43 -3.99 8.57 6.00
CA ASN A 43 -5.44 8.46 5.73
C ASN A 43 -5.91 7.00 5.67
N LEU A 44 -5.08 6.06 5.19
CA LEU A 44 -5.38 4.63 5.25
C LEU A 44 -5.50 4.16 6.71
N LEU A 45 -4.57 4.57 7.57
CA LEU A 45 -4.66 4.28 9.01
C LEU A 45 -5.96 4.83 9.61
N ALA A 46 -6.30 6.08 9.31
CA ALA A 46 -7.54 6.67 9.78
C ALA A 46 -8.79 5.95 9.23
N ALA A 47 -8.73 5.46 7.99
CA ALA A 47 -9.83 4.72 7.37
C ALA A 47 -10.05 3.36 8.06
N TRP A 48 -9.02 2.61 8.37
CA TRP A 48 -9.16 1.32 9.06
C TRP A 48 -9.67 1.45 10.50
N PHE A 49 -9.22 2.47 11.24
CA PHE A 49 -9.50 2.60 12.67
C PHE A 49 -10.53 3.68 13.03
N GLY A 50 -11.05 4.41 12.03
CA GLY A 50 -12.04 5.48 12.24
C GLY A 50 -11.44 6.86 12.47
N SER A 51 -10.21 6.95 12.97
CA SER A 51 -9.42 8.18 13.07
C SER A 51 -7.94 7.84 13.22
N LEU A 52 -7.08 8.82 12.98
CA LEU A 52 -5.63 8.65 13.16
C LEU A 52 -5.26 8.44 14.65
N GLU A 53 -6.01 9.07 15.56
CA GLU A 53 -5.85 8.85 17.01
C GLU A 53 -6.22 7.42 17.40
N ALA A 54 -7.33 6.89 16.89
CA ALA A 54 -7.74 5.51 17.12
C ALA A 54 -6.72 4.52 16.55
N ALA A 55 -6.18 4.79 15.36
CA ALA A 55 -5.11 3.99 14.76
C ALA A 55 -3.86 3.96 15.64
N LYS A 56 -3.41 5.14 16.11
CA LYS A 56 -2.25 5.25 17.00
C LYS A 56 -2.47 4.47 18.30
N ASN A 57 -3.65 4.57 18.90
CA ASN A 57 -3.98 3.86 20.14
C ASN A 57 -4.07 2.33 19.94
N ALA A 58 -4.59 1.89 18.81
CA ALA A 58 -4.74 0.46 18.50
C ALA A 58 -3.39 -0.21 18.18
N LEU A 59 -2.50 0.52 17.50
CA LEU A 59 -1.22 0.00 17.03
C LEU A 59 -0.06 0.20 18.01
N GLU A 60 -0.18 1.07 19.02
CA GLU A 60 0.89 1.32 20.00
C GLU A 60 1.35 0.02 20.68
N GLY A 61 2.64 -0.28 20.58
CA GLY A 61 3.25 -1.46 21.16
C GLY A 61 2.94 -2.78 20.42
N LYS A 62 2.30 -2.71 19.26
CA LYS A 62 1.90 -3.89 18.47
C LYS A 62 2.98 -4.34 17.52
N THR A 63 2.92 -5.63 17.14
CA THR A 63 3.66 -6.20 16.03
C THR A 63 2.79 -6.21 14.79
N VAL A 64 3.30 -5.64 13.70
CA VAL A 64 2.60 -5.50 12.42
C VAL A 64 3.45 -6.12 11.32
N ILE A 65 2.85 -6.98 10.50
CA ILE A 65 3.43 -7.42 9.23
C ILE A 65 2.87 -6.55 8.12
N GLU A 66 3.75 -5.98 7.31
CA GLU A 66 3.39 -5.33 6.05
C GLU A 66 3.80 -6.21 4.88
N ILE A 67 2.87 -6.52 3.97
CA ILE A 67 3.11 -7.36 2.79
C ILE A 67 3.07 -6.50 1.54
N GLY A 68 4.19 -6.51 0.78
CA GLY A 68 4.40 -5.63 -0.37
C GLY A 68 4.80 -4.22 0.07
N CYS A 69 5.82 -4.14 0.94
CA CYS A 69 6.25 -2.86 1.51
C CYS A 69 6.97 -1.93 0.53
N GLY A 70 7.54 -2.45 -0.55
CA GLY A 70 8.24 -1.66 -1.56
C GLY A 70 9.31 -0.74 -0.97
N GLN A 71 9.23 0.54 -1.32
CA GLN A 71 10.12 1.58 -0.81
C GLN A 71 9.83 2.03 0.63
N GLY A 72 8.74 1.54 1.24
CA GLY A 72 8.45 1.76 2.66
C GLY A 72 7.52 2.94 2.97
N ASP A 73 6.72 3.40 2.02
CA ASP A 73 5.79 4.51 2.27
C ASP A 73 4.79 4.19 3.38
N MET A 74 4.17 3.01 3.34
CA MET A 74 3.26 2.58 4.40
C MET A 74 4.04 2.16 5.65
N THR A 75 5.22 1.58 5.49
CA THR A 75 6.11 1.18 6.58
C THR A 75 6.43 2.35 7.53
N VAL A 76 6.69 3.54 6.99
CA VAL A 76 6.94 4.77 7.78
C VAL A 76 5.73 5.14 8.62
N ALA A 77 4.53 5.10 8.05
CA ALA A 77 3.29 5.40 8.77
C ALA A 77 3.00 4.34 9.86
N LEU A 78 3.26 3.07 9.58
CA LEU A 78 3.14 1.98 10.55
C LEU A 78 4.19 2.12 11.65
N ALA A 79 5.47 2.39 11.34
CA ALA A 79 6.54 2.59 12.31
C ALA A 79 6.26 3.77 13.26
N TRP A 80 5.60 4.82 12.75
CA TRP A 80 5.09 5.89 13.60
C TRP A 80 3.96 5.39 14.50
N ALA A 81 3.01 4.65 13.95
CA ALA A 81 1.81 4.21 14.68
C ALA A 81 2.13 3.18 15.79
N VAL A 82 3.01 2.23 15.53
CA VAL A 82 3.39 1.20 16.54
C VAL A 82 4.18 1.77 17.73
N GLY A 83 4.73 2.97 17.62
CA GLY A 83 5.43 3.62 18.73
C GLY A 83 6.79 3.00 19.05
N SER A 84 7.32 3.33 20.24
CA SER A 84 8.70 2.95 20.61
C SER A 84 8.85 1.49 21.06
N THR A 85 7.77 0.80 21.35
CA THR A 85 7.75 -0.58 21.85
C THR A 85 7.14 -1.56 20.86
N GLY A 86 6.58 -1.06 19.75
CA GLY A 86 6.05 -1.89 18.67
C GLY A 86 7.08 -2.15 17.57
N LYS A 87 6.71 -3.02 16.64
CA LYS A 87 7.56 -3.50 15.55
C LYS A 87 6.79 -3.59 14.23
N VAL A 88 7.48 -3.38 13.12
CA VAL A 88 6.98 -3.61 11.76
C VAL A 88 7.92 -4.59 11.05
N ASP A 89 7.39 -5.73 10.64
CA ASP A 89 8.04 -6.69 9.76
C ASP A 89 7.60 -6.41 8.32
N ALA A 90 8.46 -5.76 7.54
CA ALA A 90 8.16 -5.27 6.21
C ALA A 90 8.67 -6.25 5.14
N ILE A 91 7.75 -6.96 4.49
CA ILE A 91 8.06 -8.06 3.56
C ILE A 91 7.83 -7.61 2.12
N ASP A 92 8.83 -7.82 1.26
CA ASP A 92 8.71 -7.60 -0.18
C ASP A 92 9.62 -8.56 -0.95
N PRO A 93 9.13 -9.30 -1.96
CA PRO A 93 9.94 -10.22 -2.75
C PRO A 93 10.78 -9.53 -3.82
N ALA A 94 10.53 -8.26 -4.13
CA ALA A 94 11.20 -7.57 -5.22
C ALA A 94 12.72 -7.46 -5.00
N PRO A 95 13.52 -7.51 -6.06
CA PRO A 95 14.95 -7.29 -5.96
C PRO A 95 15.28 -5.91 -5.38
N LEU A 96 16.28 -5.83 -4.52
CA LEU A 96 16.63 -4.57 -3.85
C LEU A 96 17.15 -3.47 -4.79
N ASP A 97 17.53 -3.80 -6.01
CA ASP A 97 17.90 -2.87 -7.08
C ASP A 97 16.71 -2.43 -7.96
N TYR A 98 15.50 -2.91 -7.67
CA TYR A 98 14.26 -2.45 -8.28
C TYR A 98 13.87 -1.06 -7.80
N GLY A 99 13.21 -0.28 -8.66
CA GLY A 99 12.68 1.05 -8.36
C GLY A 99 13.45 2.19 -9.03
N SER A 100 12.76 3.30 -9.25
CA SER A 100 13.30 4.54 -9.84
C SER A 100 12.42 5.72 -9.41
N PRO A 101 13.00 6.90 -9.10
CA PRO A 101 14.42 7.27 -9.12
C PRO A 101 15.25 6.70 -7.96
N GLU A 102 14.65 6.20 -6.91
CA GLU A 102 15.30 5.56 -5.77
C GLU A 102 14.99 4.06 -5.79
N THR A 103 16.01 3.22 -5.60
CA THR A 103 15.82 1.77 -5.47
C THR A 103 15.25 1.39 -4.12
N LEU A 104 14.70 0.16 -3.99
CA LEU A 104 14.24 -0.37 -2.70
C LEU A 104 15.36 -0.31 -1.65
N ARG A 105 16.57 -0.71 -2.02
CA ARG A 105 17.74 -0.68 -1.14
C ARG A 105 18.04 0.71 -0.60
N GLU A 106 18.01 1.71 -1.47
CA GLU A 106 18.29 3.11 -1.09
C GLU A 106 17.22 3.63 -0.15
N ALA A 107 15.94 3.43 -0.49
CA ALA A 107 14.81 3.85 0.33
C ALA A 107 14.79 3.17 1.71
N GLN A 108 14.92 1.84 1.75
CA GLN A 108 14.91 1.06 2.98
C GLN A 108 16.11 1.41 3.87
N ASN A 109 17.32 1.59 3.29
CA ASN A 109 18.49 2.04 4.05
C ASN A 109 18.30 3.44 4.63
N ARG A 110 17.71 4.36 3.87
CA ARG A 110 17.40 5.71 4.30
C ARG A 110 16.43 5.70 5.50
N ILE A 111 15.37 4.90 5.44
CA ILE A 111 14.40 4.74 6.54
C ILE A 111 15.09 4.10 7.76
N SER A 112 15.86 3.02 7.57
CA SER A 112 16.57 2.32 8.64
C SER A 112 17.54 3.23 9.41
N ASN A 113 18.16 4.18 8.70
CA ASN A 113 19.07 5.16 9.31
C ASN A 113 18.34 6.34 9.97
N SER A 114 17.02 6.44 9.83
CA SER A 114 16.21 7.48 10.45
C SER A 114 15.88 7.12 11.90
N SER A 115 16.31 7.96 12.84
CA SER A 115 15.97 7.79 14.27
C SER A 115 14.76 8.66 14.63
N PRO A 116 13.76 8.14 15.34
CA PRO A 116 13.67 6.81 15.98
C PRO A 116 12.94 5.75 15.13
N LEU A 117 12.45 6.07 13.93
CA LEU A 117 11.55 5.20 13.16
C LEU A 117 12.24 3.92 12.64
N GLY A 118 13.45 4.07 12.10
CA GLY A 118 14.18 2.96 11.50
C GLY A 118 14.44 1.78 12.43
N GLY A 119 14.62 2.05 13.72
CA GLY A 119 14.83 1.01 14.74
C GLY A 119 13.58 0.17 15.05
N ARG A 120 12.45 0.43 14.42
CA ARG A 120 11.18 -0.30 14.59
C ARG A 120 10.86 -1.21 13.42
N VAL A 121 11.70 -1.19 12.38
CA VAL A 121 11.42 -1.87 11.10
C VAL A 121 12.46 -2.94 10.83
N ASP A 122 12.00 -4.16 10.59
CA ASP A 122 12.79 -5.24 10.02
C ASP A 122 12.36 -5.49 8.57
N TRP A 123 13.31 -5.37 7.64
CA TRP A 123 13.08 -5.58 6.21
C TRP A 123 13.36 -7.03 5.85
N ILE A 124 12.38 -7.69 5.21
CA ILE A 124 12.43 -9.11 4.88
C ILE A 124 12.24 -9.26 3.37
N GLN A 125 13.34 -9.55 2.66
CA GLN A 125 13.33 -9.74 1.20
C GLN A 125 13.08 -11.22 0.87
N THR A 126 11.81 -11.61 0.82
CA THR A 126 11.39 -12.97 0.41
C THR A 126 9.91 -12.98 0.01
N ASP A 127 9.46 -14.09 -0.59
CA ASP A 127 8.03 -14.31 -0.82
C ASP A 127 7.29 -14.34 0.54
N PRO A 128 6.17 -13.59 0.69
CA PRO A 128 5.44 -13.52 1.96
C PRO A 128 4.94 -14.87 2.48
N ILE A 129 4.56 -15.80 1.60
CA ILE A 129 4.12 -17.14 2.01
C ILE A 129 5.31 -17.92 2.59
N GLU A 130 6.47 -17.84 1.91
CA GLU A 130 7.69 -18.48 2.40
C GLU A 130 8.14 -17.90 3.75
N ALA A 131 8.05 -16.56 3.93
CA ALA A 131 8.36 -15.91 5.20
C ALA A 131 7.50 -16.46 6.34
N LEU A 132 6.19 -16.52 6.13
CA LEU A 132 5.22 -17.00 7.11
C LEU A 132 5.36 -18.50 7.44
N GLU A 133 5.82 -19.30 6.49
CA GLU A 133 6.06 -20.73 6.69
C GLU A 133 7.38 -21.03 7.42
N GLN A 134 8.40 -20.20 7.22
CA GLN A 134 9.74 -20.40 7.77
C GLN A 134 9.94 -19.79 9.15
N ASP A 135 9.21 -18.76 9.48
CA ASP A 135 9.35 -18.03 10.73
C ASP A 135 8.04 -18.01 11.54
N ALA A 136 8.00 -18.89 12.55
CA ALA A 136 6.85 -18.98 13.46
C ALA A 136 6.66 -17.70 14.32
N GLU A 137 7.69 -16.87 14.48
CA GLU A 137 7.56 -15.60 15.24
C GLU A 137 6.75 -14.58 14.45
N LEU A 138 6.82 -14.59 13.11
CA LEU A 138 5.95 -13.76 12.26
C LEU A 138 4.46 -14.09 12.46
N GLY A 139 4.11 -15.34 12.82
CA GLY A 139 2.75 -15.74 13.11
C GLY A 139 2.13 -15.13 14.38
N ALA A 140 2.93 -14.61 15.29
CA ALA A 140 2.46 -13.98 16.53
C ALA A 140 2.14 -12.47 16.35
N THR A 141 1.70 -12.08 15.16
CA THR A 141 1.41 -10.68 14.83
C THR A 141 0.00 -10.25 15.23
N ASP A 142 -0.15 -8.98 15.60
CA ASP A 142 -1.44 -8.39 15.90
C ASP A 142 -2.20 -7.95 14.63
N TYR A 143 -1.48 -7.46 13.64
CA TYR A 143 -2.03 -6.94 12.39
C TYR A 143 -1.19 -7.37 11.17
N VAL A 144 -1.86 -7.69 10.08
CA VAL A 144 -1.25 -7.85 8.76
C VAL A 144 -1.83 -6.79 7.83
N VAL A 145 -0.97 -6.08 7.12
CA VAL A 145 -1.32 -4.93 6.28
C VAL A 145 -0.95 -5.22 4.83
N LEU A 146 -1.88 -5.02 3.91
CA LEU A 146 -1.66 -4.94 2.47
C LEU A 146 -2.18 -3.58 1.98
N ALA A 147 -1.27 -2.70 1.60
CA ALA A 147 -1.60 -1.34 1.16
C ALA A 147 -1.08 -1.10 -0.26
N HIS A 148 -1.98 -1.08 -1.24
CA HIS A 148 -1.67 -0.93 -2.67
C HIS A 148 -0.65 -1.97 -3.18
N SER A 149 -0.81 -3.22 -2.78
CA SER A 149 0.10 -4.31 -3.17
C SER A 149 -0.60 -5.47 -3.91
N LEU A 150 -1.93 -5.58 -3.84
CA LEU A 150 -2.65 -6.73 -4.40
C LEU A 150 -2.62 -6.76 -5.93
N LEU A 151 -2.70 -5.60 -6.59
CA LEU A 151 -2.70 -5.53 -8.06
C LEU A 151 -1.35 -5.94 -8.68
N TYR A 152 -0.29 -5.94 -7.88
CA TYR A 152 1.07 -6.30 -8.30
C TYR A 152 1.38 -7.79 -8.09
N MET A 153 0.48 -8.53 -7.46
CA MET A 153 0.65 -9.97 -7.24
C MET A 153 0.43 -10.78 -8.54
N ARG A 154 1.13 -11.89 -8.66
CA ARG A 154 1.19 -12.72 -9.86
C ARG A 154 -0.13 -13.36 -10.31
N SER A 155 -1.08 -13.58 -9.39
CA SER A 155 -2.39 -14.14 -9.70
C SER A 155 -3.38 -14.04 -8.53
N THR A 156 -4.68 -14.13 -8.82
CA THR A 156 -5.74 -14.24 -7.80
C THR A 156 -5.63 -15.53 -6.98
N ALA A 157 -5.12 -16.62 -7.57
CA ALA A 157 -4.84 -17.86 -6.86
C ALA A 157 -3.78 -17.64 -5.79
N TYR A 158 -2.69 -16.95 -6.12
CA TYR A 158 -1.64 -16.60 -5.16
C TYR A 158 -2.19 -15.75 -4.01
N ILE A 159 -3.04 -14.75 -4.30
CA ILE A 159 -3.69 -13.95 -3.25
C ILE A 159 -4.51 -14.83 -2.30
N GLY A 160 -5.27 -15.79 -2.85
CA GLY A 160 -6.02 -16.74 -2.04
C GLY A 160 -5.14 -17.64 -1.16
N GLU A 161 -4.00 -18.10 -1.67
CA GLU A 161 -2.99 -18.84 -0.91
C GLU A 161 -2.34 -17.99 0.17
N LEU A 162 -1.99 -16.75 -0.16
CA LEU A 162 -1.44 -15.79 0.80
C LEU A 162 -2.40 -15.51 1.95
N PHE A 163 -3.67 -15.26 1.67
CA PHE A 163 -4.67 -15.03 2.71
C PHE A 163 -4.86 -16.25 3.61
N LYS A 164 -4.74 -17.48 3.07
CA LYS A 164 -4.72 -18.72 3.85
C LYS A 164 -3.47 -18.86 4.70
N ALA A 165 -2.29 -18.55 4.14
CA ALA A 165 -1.03 -18.61 4.88
C ALA A 165 -1.04 -17.62 6.05
N VAL A 166 -1.46 -16.36 5.82
CA VAL A 166 -1.63 -15.35 6.87
C VAL A 166 -2.63 -15.84 7.95
N ARG A 167 -3.78 -16.38 7.54
CA ARG A 167 -4.80 -16.88 8.48
C ARG A 167 -4.29 -18.06 9.31
N SER A 168 -3.48 -18.93 8.70
CA SER A 168 -2.90 -20.09 9.37
C SER A 168 -1.80 -19.70 10.36
N ALA A 169 -0.93 -18.76 9.98
CA ALA A 169 0.14 -18.21 10.82
C ALA A 169 -0.42 -17.43 12.02
N ALA A 170 -1.48 -16.67 11.82
CA ALA A 170 -2.16 -15.86 12.85
C ALA A 170 -2.69 -16.71 14.04
N GLY A 171 -2.83 -18.02 13.90
CA GLY A 171 -3.35 -18.88 14.95
C GLY A 171 -4.81 -18.58 15.35
N PRO A 172 -5.28 -19.06 16.50
CA PRO A 172 -6.66 -18.84 16.96
C PRO A 172 -6.91 -17.43 17.51
N ALA A 173 -5.89 -16.59 17.61
CA ALA A 173 -5.96 -15.28 18.24
C ALA A 173 -6.35 -14.16 17.27
N SER A 174 -6.56 -13.02 17.79
CA SER A 174 -7.14 -11.78 17.34
C SER A 174 -6.41 -11.03 16.22
N THR A 175 -5.57 -11.66 15.38
CA THR A 175 -4.92 -10.99 14.26
C THR A 175 -5.96 -10.42 13.31
N GLN A 176 -5.79 -9.18 12.92
CA GLN A 176 -6.62 -8.51 11.92
C GLN A 176 -5.85 -8.35 10.61
N LEU A 177 -6.55 -8.56 9.50
CA LEU A 177 -6.05 -8.30 8.16
C LEU A 177 -6.62 -6.97 7.66
N LEU A 178 -5.72 -6.00 7.45
CA LEU A 178 -6.04 -4.66 6.98
C LEU A 178 -5.68 -4.55 5.50
N ILE A 179 -6.66 -4.30 4.65
CA ILE A 179 -6.47 -4.16 3.22
C ILE A 179 -6.82 -2.75 2.77
N ALA A 180 -5.99 -2.14 1.95
CA ALA A 180 -6.31 -0.95 1.17
C ALA A 180 -5.85 -1.17 -0.27
N GLU A 181 -6.76 -0.97 -1.23
CA GLU A 181 -6.43 -1.12 -2.64
C GLU A 181 -7.27 -0.19 -3.51
N TRP A 182 -6.81 0.07 -4.72
CA TRP A 182 -7.60 0.79 -5.72
C TRP A 182 -8.93 0.08 -5.94
N GLY A 183 -10.03 0.78 -5.68
CA GLY A 183 -11.37 0.18 -5.58
C GLY A 183 -12.09 0.02 -6.91
N MET A 184 -11.43 0.27 -8.05
CA MET A 184 -12.03 0.21 -9.39
C MET A 184 -13.31 1.06 -9.51
N ARG A 185 -13.41 2.10 -8.68
CA ARG A 185 -14.49 3.08 -8.63
C ARG A 185 -13.95 4.48 -8.88
N VAL A 186 -14.74 5.29 -9.59
CA VAL A 186 -14.40 6.65 -9.96
C VAL A 186 -15.47 7.60 -9.43
N SER A 187 -15.16 8.35 -8.37
CA SER A 187 -15.99 9.44 -7.85
C SER A 187 -15.68 10.79 -8.53
N ASN A 188 -14.51 10.92 -9.14
CA ASN A 188 -14.04 12.08 -9.87
C ASN A 188 -13.75 11.72 -11.32
N GLU A 189 -14.39 12.41 -12.30
CA GLU A 189 -14.23 12.13 -13.73
C GLU A 189 -12.76 12.11 -14.20
N SER A 190 -11.90 12.98 -13.63
CA SER A 190 -10.46 13.03 -13.96
C SER A 190 -9.69 11.78 -13.51
N ALA A 191 -10.31 10.88 -12.73
CA ALA A 191 -9.73 9.61 -12.34
C ALA A 191 -10.02 8.46 -13.33
N LYS A 192 -10.86 8.68 -14.35
CA LYS A 192 -11.15 7.66 -15.36
C LYS A 192 -9.92 7.18 -16.09
N ALA A 193 -8.97 8.07 -16.35
CA ALA A 193 -7.73 7.71 -17.00
C ALA A 193 -6.92 6.70 -16.16
N HIS A 194 -6.89 6.86 -14.85
CA HIS A 194 -6.25 5.90 -13.94
C HIS A 194 -6.92 4.51 -14.01
N LEU A 195 -8.26 4.46 -13.98
CA LEU A 195 -9.00 3.20 -14.11
C LEU A 195 -8.69 2.48 -15.41
N TYR A 196 -8.74 3.20 -16.54
CA TYR A 196 -8.40 2.61 -17.85
C TYR A 196 -6.95 2.17 -17.96
N ALA A 197 -6.01 2.92 -17.34
CA ALA A 197 -4.60 2.57 -17.29
C ALA A 197 -4.38 1.23 -16.58
N VAL A 198 -4.99 1.05 -15.40
CA VAL A 198 -4.92 -0.22 -14.65
C VAL A 198 -5.57 -1.36 -15.42
N GLN A 199 -6.74 -1.14 -16.04
CA GLN A 199 -7.40 -2.15 -16.86
C GLN A 199 -6.56 -2.56 -18.08
N ALA A 200 -5.93 -1.59 -18.76
CA ALA A 200 -5.08 -1.86 -19.92
C ALA A 200 -3.85 -2.69 -19.55
N GLN A 201 -3.18 -2.35 -18.45
CA GLN A 201 -2.03 -3.10 -17.93
C GLN A 201 -2.43 -4.51 -17.51
N ALA A 202 -3.53 -4.66 -16.77
CA ALA A 202 -4.02 -5.98 -16.34
C ALA A 202 -4.51 -6.85 -17.53
N ALA A 203 -5.02 -6.25 -18.60
CA ALA A 203 -5.40 -6.99 -19.82
C ALA A 203 -4.18 -7.52 -20.60
N ARG A 204 -3.00 -6.95 -20.37
CA ARG A 204 -1.72 -7.39 -20.91
C ARG A 204 -0.58 -7.11 -19.93
N PRO A 205 -0.48 -7.89 -18.87
CA PRO A 205 0.60 -7.70 -17.90
C PRO A 205 1.97 -7.83 -18.56
N LEU A 206 2.86 -6.89 -18.26
CA LEU A 206 4.26 -6.97 -18.65
C LEU A 206 5.05 -7.59 -17.48
N GLU A 207 6.07 -8.38 -17.81
CA GLU A 207 6.96 -8.96 -16.80
C GLU A 207 7.66 -7.89 -15.95
N SER A 208 7.97 -6.74 -16.56
CA SER A 208 8.55 -5.58 -15.90
C SER A 208 7.53 -4.56 -15.38
N GLY A 209 6.24 -4.80 -15.59
CA GLY A 209 5.15 -3.91 -15.17
C GLY A 209 4.69 -4.20 -13.75
N ASN A 210 4.24 -3.16 -13.06
CA ASN A 210 3.74 -3.31 -11.70
C ASN A 210 2.36 -3.99 -11.68
N VAL A 211 1.41 -3.48 -12.46
CA VAL A 211 0.03 -4.00 -12.49
C VAL A 211 -0.01 -5.33 -13.22
N GLN A 212 -0.33 -6.39 -12.50
CA GLN A 212 -0.48 -7.75 -13.01
C GLN A 212 -1.95 -8.19 -13.05
N LEU A 213 -2.81 -7.59 -12.24
CA LEU A 213 -4.19 -8.01 -12.04
C LEU A 213 -5.16 -6.83 -12.11
N TYR A 214 -6.35 -7.12 -12.61
CA TYR A 214 -7.54 -6.33 -12.33
C TYR A 214 -8.34 -7.04 -11.25
N LEU A 215 -8.51 -6.41 -10.10
CA LEU A 215 -9.14 -7.03 -8.95
C LEU A 215 -10.08 -6.05 -8.26
N GLU A 216 -11.37 -6.33 -8.30
CA GLU A 216 -12.39 -5.53 -7.63
C GLU A 216 -12.49 -5.88 -6.14
N PRO A 217 -12.93 -4.95 -5.27
CA PRO A 217 -13.12 -5.18 -3.84
C PRO A 217 -13.93 -6.42 -3.51
N LYS A 218 -14.99 -6.69 -4.28
CA LYS A 218 -15.83 -7.88 -4.11
C LYS A 218 -15.03 -9.17 -4.26
N ALA A 219 -14.20 -9.26 -5.30
CA ALA A 219 -13.38 -10.45 -5.55
C ALA A 219 -12.30 -10.62 -4.47
N THR A 220 -11.66 -9.52 -4.03
CA THR A 220 -10.69 -9.53 -2.91
C THR A 220 -11.33 -10.08 -1.65
N ARG A 221 -12.51 -9.58 -1.30
CA ARG A 221 -13.28 -10.03 -0.14
C ARG A 221 -13.66 -11.51 -0.23
N GLU A 222 -14.14 -11.97 -1.37
CA GLU A 222 -14.47 -13.39 -1.60
C GLU A 222 -13.23 -14.29 -1.41
N LEU A 223 -12.05 -13.87 -1.88
CA LEU A 223 -10.81 -14.60 -1.64
C LEU A 223 -10.47 -14.69 -0.15
N ALA A 224 -10.62 -13.60 0.59
CA ALA A 224 -10.35 -13.55 2.02
C ALA A 224 -11.35 -14.44 2.82
N ILE A 225 -12.64 -14.37 2.52
CA ILE A 225 -13.67 -15.21 3.15
C ILE A 225 -13.37 -16.70 2.89
N ASN A 226 -13.01 -17.05 1.65
CA ASN A 226 -12.65 -18.43 1.27
C ASN A 226 -11.37 -18.91 1.98
N ALA A 227 -10.53 -17.99 2.43
CA ALA A 227 -9.35 -18.26 3.25
C ALA A 227 -9.66 -18.36 4.77
N GLY A 228 -10.93 -18.15 5.18
CA GLY A 228 -11.37 -18.27 6.57
C GLY A 228 -11.40 -16.95 7.35
N TRP A 229 -11.20 -15.82 6.69
CA TRP A 229 -11.39 -14.50 7.28
C TRP A 229 -12.88 -14.15 7.40
N LYS A 230 -13.22 -13.33 8.38
CA LYS A 230 -14.57 -12.79 8.56
C LYS A 230 -14.59 -11.33 8.18
N GLU A 231 -15.67 -10.91 7.54
CA GLU A 231 -15.90 -9.52 7.19
C GLU A 231 -15.97 -8.63 8.43
N GLY A 232 -15.36 -7.46 8.33
CA GLY A 232 -15.44 -6.39 9.29
C GLY A 232 -15.84 -5.08 8.62
N GLU A 233 -15.24 -3.98 9.02
CA GLU A 233 -15.56 -2.66 8.48
C GLU A 233 -14.93 -2.41 7.12
N GLU A 234 -15.70 -1.76 6.23
CA GLU A 234 -15.23 -1.24 4.96
C GLU A 234 -15.43 0.26 4.89
N ARG A 235 -14.47 0.95 4.29
CA ARG A 235 -14.56 2.39 4.01
C ARG A 235 -13.96 2.72 2.65
N TRP A 236 -14.29 3.92 2.18
CA TRP A 236 -13.80 4.44 0.92
C TRP A 236 -13.11 5.78 1.13
N ILE A 237 -11.99 5.97 0.45
CA ILE A 237 -11.32 7.26 0.31
C ILE A 237 -11.53 7.70 -1.13
N GLU A 238 -12.28 8.79 -1.33
CA GLU A 238 -12.62 9.29 -2.65
C GLU A 238 -11.45 10.04 -3.26
N SER A 239 -11.04 9.62 -4.44
CA SER A 239 -10.07 10.29 -5.32
C SER A 239 -8.90 10.97 -4.59
N PRO A 240 -8.02 10.23 -3.89
CA PRO A 240 -6.93 10.82 -3.13
C PRO A 240 -5.99 11.65 -4.00
N GLU A 241 -5.39 12.67 -3.39
CA GLU A 241 -4.48 13.60 -4.08
C GLU A 241 -3.04 13.07 -4.07
N VAL A 242 -2.80 11.96 -4.77
CA VAL A 242 -1.48 11.35 -4.98
C VAL A 242 -1.20 11.21 -6.47
N ASP A 243 0.07 10.99 -6.82
CA ASP A 243 0.51 10.98 -8.22
C ASP A 243 0.40 9.59 -8.89
N ASP A 244 -0.04 8.57 -8.16
CA ASP A 244 -0.16 7.19 -8.64
C ASP A 244 -0.99 7.07 -9.93
N GLY A 245 -2.11 7.80 -10.03
CA GLY A 245 -2.91 7.82 -11.24
C GLY A 245 -2.15 8.31 -12.48
N ALA A 246 -1.30 9.31 -12.32
CA ALA A 246 -0.47 9.82 -13.40
C ALA A 246 0.66 8.83 -13.74
N TRP A 247 1.23 8.15 -12.75
CA TRP A 247 2.25 7.12 -12.96
C TRP A 247 1.68 5.91 -13.69
N GLU A 248 0.49 5.44 -13.32
CA GLU A 248 -0.16 4.32 -13.99
C GLU A 248 -0.55 4.66 -15.45
N VAL A 249 -1.00 5.89 -15.71
CA VAL A 249 -1.22 6.39 -17.08
C VAL A 249 0.07 6.40 -17.88
N ALA A 250 1.16 6.86 -17.29
CA ALA A 250 2.48 6.87 -17.95
C ALA A 250 2.97 5.44 -18.23
N ALA A 251 2.80 4.51 -17.27
CA ALA A 251 3.14 3.11 -17.42
C ALA A 251 2.30 2.43 -18.52
N ALA A 252 1.00 2.66 -18.55
CA ALA A 252 0.10 2.10 -19.55
C ALA A 252 0.47 2.53 -20.99
N ARG A 253 0.99 3.73 -21.19
CA ARG A 253 1.47 4.21 -22.48
C ARG A 253 2.60 3.36 -23.09
N SER A 254 3.36 2.65 -22.27
CA SER A 254 4.35 1.69 -22.75
C SER A 254 3.75 0.49 -23.50
N LEU A 255 2.43 0.29 -23.38
CA LEU A 255 1.68 -0.75 -24.08
C LEU A 255 1.17 -0.29 -25.46
N ALA A 256 1.49 0.89 -25.94
CA ALA A 256 0.89 1.52 -27.14
C ALA A 256 0.96 0.65 -28.42
N ASP A 257 2.01 -0.14 -28.58
CA ASP A 257 2.22 -1.01 -29.76
C ASP A 257 1.47 -2.35 -29.66
N THR A 258 0.55 -2.49 -28.70
CA THR A 258 -0.18 -3.73 -28.46
C THR A 258 -1.52 -3.78 -29.18
N GLY A 259 -1.96 -4.99 -29.52
CA GLY A 259 -3.29 -5.25 -30.07
C GLY A 259 -4.28 -5.74 -29.03
N GLY A 260 -5.52 -6.03 -29.45
CA GLY A 260 -6.54 -6.65 -28.60
C GLY A 260 -7.21 -5.70 -27.60
N ALA A 261 -7.69 -6.25 -26.48
CA ALA A 261 -8.46 -5.50 -25.47
C ALA A 261 -7.69 -4.33 -24.85
N ALA A 262 -6.39 -4.50 -24.61
CA ALA A 262 -5.53 -3.43 -24.05
C ALA A 262 -5.53 -2.18 -24.95
N ARG A 263 -5.53 -2.33 -26.27
CA ARG A 263 -5.56 -1.19 -27.19
C ARG A 263 -6.82 -0.34 -27.05
N GLY A 264 -7.99 -0.96 -26.97
CA GLY A 264 -9.25 -0.23 -26.78
C GLY A 264 -9.27 0.55 -25.48
N LEU A 265 -8.75 -0.05 -24.40
CA LEU A 265 -8.62 0.61 -23.11
C LEU A 265 -7.62 1.78 -23.12
N LEU A 266 -6.52 1.67 -23.86
CA LEU A 266 -5.59 2.78 -24.06
C LEU A 266 -6.22 3.92 -24.86
N GLU A 267 -6.98 3.61 -25.92
CA GLU A 267 -7.72 4.62 -26.70
C GLU A 267 -8.78 5.33 -25.83
N ASP A 268 -9.47 4.60 -24.94
CA ASP A 268 -10.41 5.17 -23.97
C ASP A 268 -9.70 6.02 -22.93
N MET A 269 -8.55 5.56 -22.42
CA MET A 269 -7.70 6.32 -21.50
C MET A 269 -7.28 7.67 -22.10
N GLU A 270 -6.70 7.67 -23.29
CA GLU A 270 -6.24 8.91 -23.93
C GLU A 270 -7.39 9.87 -24.29
N ARG A 271 -8.59 9.35 -24.51
CA ARG A 271 -9.78 10.18 -24.77
C ARG A 271 -10.25 10.94 -23.55
N VAL A 272 -9.99 10.42 -22.34
CA VAL A 272 -10.45 11.03 -21.08
C VAL A 272 -9.34 11.76 -20.32
N VAL A 273 -8.09 11.66 -20.76
CA VAL A 273 -7.00 12.48 -20.21
C VAL A 273 -7.21 13.93 -20.62
N ASP A 274 -7.64 14.76 -19.67
CA ASP A 274 -7.82 16.21 -19.81
C ASP A 274 -7.23 16.91 -18.58
N GLY A 275 -5.94 17.21 -18.65
CA GLY A 275 -5.20 17.81 -17.55
C GLY A 275 -4.60 16.79 -16.56
N PRO A 276 -4.35 17.19 -15.29
CA PRO A 276 -3.77 16.32 -14.27
C PRO A 276 -4.68 15.12 -13.97
N THR A 277 -4.12 13.92 -14.05
CA THR A 277 -4.84 12.68 -13.71
C THR A 277 -5.02 12.57 -12.20
N ARG A 278 -6.28 12.43 -11.77
CA ARG A 278 -6.62 12.09 -10.39
C ARG A 278 -6.57 10.58 -10.19
N CYS A 279 -6.45 10.14 -8.94
CA CYS A 279 -6.56 8.72 -8.63
C CYS A 279 -8.03 8.28 -8.52
N MET A 280 -8.32 7.04 -8.89
CA MET A 280 -9.57 6.39 -8.55
C MET A 280 -9.72 6.25 -7.03
N ASP A 281 -10.92 5.89 -6.57
CA ASP A 281 -11.20 5.72 -5.16
C ASP A 281 -10.42 4.52 -4.58
N VAL A 282 -10.06 4.64 -3.32
CA VAL A 282 -9.45 3.55 -2.55
C VAL A 282 -10.51 2.88 -1.69
N TRP A 283 -10.56 1.56 -1.79
CA TRP A 283 -11.33 0.71 -0.90
C TRP A 283 -10.44 0.24 0.25
N THR A 284 -10.95 0.31 1.47
CA THR A 284 -10.30 -0.23 2.65
C THR A 284 -11.19 -1.24 3.36
N SER A 285 -10.60 -2.29 3.89
CA SER A 285 -11.30 -3.34 4.64
C SER A 285 -10.51 -3.80 5.86
N VAL A 286 -11.24 -4.10 6.92
CA VAL A 286 -10.73 -4.78 8.12
C VAL A 286 -11.37 -6.15 8.17
N LEU A 287 -10.56 -7.20 8.29
CA LEU A 287 -11.01 -8.60 8.33
C LEU A 287 -10.51 -9.25 9.63
N HIS A 288 -11.34 -10.18 10.18
CA HIS A 288 -11.13 -10.81 11.48
C HIS A 288 -11.00 -12.33 11.41
#